data_d426b14ac814943ee62feacd978e2318
#
_entry.id   d426b14ac814943ee62feacd978e2318
#
_cell.length_a   1.000
_cell.length_b   1.000
_cell.length_c   1.000
_cell.angle_alpha   90.00
_cell.angle_beta   90.00
_cell.angle_gamma   90.00
#
_symmetry.space_group_name_H-M   'P 1'
#
loop_
_entity.id
_entity.type
_entity.pdbx_description
1 polymer ?
#
loop_
_entity_poly.entity_id
_entity_poly.type
_entity_poly.pdbx_seq_one_letter_code
_entity_poly.pdbx_strand_id
1 'polypeptide(L)'
;MNENLKKLFDILLSNNPSILIRENEDYIFNIIPELRKSKGFNQNNPWHIYDVYDHILHVIDGVKENIILRLAALFHDIGKPYTYMEDENNIGHFYDHWTKSSEIFLNF
;
A
#
# COMPACT_ATOMS: atom_id res chain seq x y z
N MET A 1 3.83 22.59 -5.99
CA MET A 1 3.48 21.15 -5.94
C MET A 1 2.44 20.88 -6.99
N ASN A 2 2.55 19.77 -7.69
CA ASN A 2 1.58 19.44 -8.71
C ASN A 2 0.24 19.02 -8.05
N GLU A 3 -0.85 19.24 -8.75
CA GLU A 3 -2.20 19.03 -8.19
C GLU A 3 -2.48 17.58 -7.82
N ASN A 4 -1.90 16.61 -8.55
CA ASN A 4 -2.04 15.19 -8.24
C ASN A 4 -1.42 14.85 -6.89
N LEU A 5 -0.25 15.38 -6.61
CA LEU A 5 0.41 15.16 -5.32
C LEU A 5 -0.33 15.87 -4.20
N LYS A 6 -0.83 17.06 -4.45
CA LYS A 6 -1.59 17.80 -3.45
C LYS A 6 -2.85 17.04 -3.03
N LYS A 7 -3.60 16.50 -4.00
CA LYS A 7 -4.80 15.72 -3.71
C LYS A 7 -4.47 14.46 -2.92
N LEU A 8 -3.39 13.75 -3.30
CA LEU A 8 -2.94 12.58 -2.56
C LEU A 8 -2.60 12.94 -1.11
N PHE A 9 -1.86 14.03 -0.91
CA PHE A 9 -1.46 14.45 0.44
C PHE A 9 -2.66 14.85 1.27
N ASP A 10 -3.64 15.55 0.69
CA ASP A 10 -4.87 15.92 1.38
C ASP A 10 -5.65 14.68 1.84
N ILE A 11 -5.72 13.65 0.99
CA ILE A 11 -6.36 12.38 1.33
C ILE A 11 -5.61 11.71 2.49
N LEU A 12 -4.28 11.62 2.40
CA LEU A 12 -3.48 10.97 3.44
C LEU A 12 -3.54 11.69 4.78
N LEU A 13 -3.66 13.01 4.75
CA LEU A 13 -3.73 13.82 5.97
C LEU A 13 -5.15 13.96 6.53
N SER A 14 -6.14 13.39 5.88
CA SER A 14 -7.52 13.42 6.36
C SER A 14 -7.71 12.57 7.62
N ASN A 15 -8.86 12.75 8.28
CA ASN A 15 -9.23 11.95 9.44
C ASN A 15 -9.58 10.51 9.09
N ASN A 16 -9.95 10.25 7.83
CA ASN A 16 -10.38 8.94 7.36
C ASN A 16 -9.69 8.58 6.05
N PRO A 17 -8.34 8.42 6.05
CA PRO A 17 -7.61 8.23 4.80
C PRO A 17 -8.02 6.97 4.03
N SER A 18 -8.27 5.84 4.69
CA SER A 18 -8.66 4.62 3.99
C SER A 18 -9.99 4.77 3.25
N ILE A 19 -10.95 5.45 3.86
CA ILE A 19 -12.26 5.70 3.23
C ILE A 19 -12.07 6.55 1.97
N LEU A 20 -11.30 7.64 2.08
CA LEU A 20 -11.06 8.53 0.94
C LEU A 20 -10.23 7.87 -0.15
N ILE A 21 -9.27 7.01 0.21
CA ILE A 21 -8.51 6.24 -0.78
C ILE A 21 -9.45 5.32 -1.56
N ARG A 22 -10.36 4.61 -0.89
CA ARG A 22 -11.31 3.72 -1.55
C ARG A 22 -12.27 4.48 -2.44
N GLU A 23 -12.74 5.64 -2.01
CA GLU A 23 -13.65 6.48 -2.80
C GLU A 23 -12.96 7.07 -4.04
N ASN A 24 -11.62 7.20 -4.01
CA ASN A 24 -10.83 7.80 -5.08
C ASN A 24 -9.87 6.78 -5.70
N GLU A 25 -10.20 5.49 -5.68
CA GLU A 25 -9.32 4.41 -6.15
C GLU A 25 -8.80 4.63 -7.56
N ASP A 26 -9.68 5.01 -8.48
CA ASP A 26 -9.28 5.18 -9.89
C ASP A 26 -8.20 6.25 -10.02
N TYR A 27 -8.35 7.36 -9.30
CA TYR A 27 -7.36 8.41 -9.26
C TYR A 27 -6.05 7.92 -8.64
N ILE A 28 -6.14 7.26 -7.47
CA ILE A 28 -4.96 6.77 -6.74
C ILE A 28 -4.21 5.73 -7.58
N PHE A 29 -4.93 4.76 -8.18
CA PHE A 29 -4.31 3.72 -9.00
C PHE A 29 -3.73 4.26 -10.31
N ASN A 30 -4.22 5.41 -10.78
CA ASN A 30 -3.65 6.07 -11.95
C ASN A 30 -2.28 6.68 -11.64
N ILE A 31 -2.11 7.27 -10.46
CA ILE A 31 -0.83 7.88 -10.08
C ILE A 31 0.13 6.89 -9.41
N ILE A 32 -0.39 5.80 -8.82
CA ILE A 32 0.41 4.73 -8.22
C ILE A 32 -0.11 3.39 -8.75
N PRO A 33 0.25 3.04 -10.01
CA PRO A 33 -0.28 1.81 -10.63
C PRO A 33 0.04 0.54 -9.85
N GLU A 34 1.16 0.51 -9.17
CA GLU A 34 1.58 -0.64 -8.37
C GLU A 34 0.61 -0.94 -7.22
N LEU A 35 -0.07 0.09 -6.71
CA LEU A 35 -1.04 -0.11 -5.64
C LEU A 35 -2.27 -0.91 -6.12
N ARG A 36 -2.64 -0.76 -7.39
CA ARG A 36 -3.74 -1.55 -7.98
C ARG A 36 -3.49 -3.04 -7.85
N LYS A 37 -2.26 -3.47 -8.06
CA LYS A 37 -1.90 -4.89 -7.99
C LYS A 37 -2.05 -5.47 -6.57
N SER A 38 -2.01 -4.63 -5.55
CA SER A 38 -2.18 -5.06 -4.17
C SER A 38 -3.63 -5.40 -3.81
N LYS A 39 -4.60 -4.82 -4.55
CA LYS A 39 -6.02 -5.02 -4.26
C LYS A 39 -6.43 -6.44 -4.62
N GLY A 40 -6.98 -7.16 -3.64
CA GLY A 40 -7.36 -8.55 -3.81
C GLY A 40 -6.17 -9.51 -3.77
N PHE A 41 -4.95 -9.04 -3.54
CA PHE A 41 -3.78 -9.91 -3.49
C PHE A 41 -3.70 -10.60 -2.14
N ASN A 42 -4.07 -11.88 -2.11
CA ASN A 42 -4.07 -12.70 -0.89
C ASN A 42 -2.65 -12.94 -0.41
N GLN A 43 -2.39 -12.65 0.87
CA GLN A 43 -1.08 -12.91 1.47
C GLN A 43 -0.82 -14.41 1.68
N ASN A 44 -1.87 -15.23 1.65
CA ASN A 44 -1.81 -16.69 1.78
C ASN A 44 -0.94 -17.12 2.97
N ASN A 45 -1.24 -16.53 4.11
CA ASN A 45 -0.48 -16.72 5.33
C ASN A 45 -1.45 -16.71 6.51
N PRO A 46 -1.40 -17.70 7.44
CA PRO A 46 -2.38 -17.82 8.52
C PRO A 46 -2.36 -16.65 9.51
N TRP A 47 -1.28 -15.86 9.51
CA TRP A 47 -1.14 -14.72 10.41
C TRP A 47 -1.67 -13.41 9.79
N HIS A 48 -2.12 -13.41 8.52
CA HIS A 48 -2.63 -12.24 7.82
C HIS A 48 -4.09 -12.45 7.42
N ILE A 49 -4.97 -11.58 7.91
CA ILE A 49 -6.42 -11.65 7.62
C ILE A 49 -6.84 -10.71 6.49
N TYR A 50 -5.96 -9.77 6.10
CA TYR A 50 -6.23 -8.82 5.04
C TYR A 50 -5.48 -9.19 3.76
N ASP A 51 -6.00 -8.81 2.58
CA ASP A 51 -5.17 -8.78 1.39
C ASP A 51 -4.12 -7.66 1.54
N VAL A 52 -3.19 -7.54 0.59
CA VAL A 52 -2.11 -6.56 0.71
C VAL A 52 -2.67 -5.14 0.74
N TYR A 53 -3.66 -4.84 -0.09
CA TYR A 53 -4.28 -3.51 -0.15
C TYR A 53 -4.97 -3.14 1.16
N ASP A 54 -5.83 -4.02 1.67
CA ASP A 54 -6.55 -3.78 2.93
C ASP A 54 -5.57 -3.62 4.10
N HIS A 55 -4.51 -4.41 4.11
CA HIS A 55 -3.46 -4.28 5.12
C HIS A 55 -2.79 -2.90 5.05
N ILE A 56 -2.43 -2.45 3.86
CA ILE A 56 -1.83 -1.12 3.66
C ILE A 56 -2.77 -0.04 4.19
N LEU A 57 -4.05 -0.09 3.83
CA LEU A 57 -5.02 0.92 4.27
C LEU A 57 -5.23 0.89 5.79
N HIS A 58 -5.24 -0.30 6.37
CA HIS A 58 -5.36 -0.45 7.83
C HIS A 58 -4.18 0.20 8.55
N VAL A 59 -2.97 0.01 8.03
CA VAL A 59 -1.76 0.62 8.61
C VAL A 59 -1.81 2.14 8.49
N ILE A 60 -2.23 2.67 7.34
CA ILE A 60 -2.36 4.12 7.14
C ILE A 60 -3.29 4.73 8.20
N ASP A 61 -4.44 4.10 8.44
CA ASP A 61 -5.40 4.59 9.45
C ASP A 61 -4.81 4.56 10.86
N GLY A 62 -3.90 3.65 11.14
CA GLY A 62 -3.33 3.45 12.47
C GLY A 62 -2.16 4.35 12.81
N VAL A 63 -1.58 5.08 11.83
CA VAL A 63 -0.45 5.97 12.11
C VAL A 63 -0.91 7.41 12.29
N LYS A 64 -0.08 8.21 12.97
CA LYS A 64 -0.39 9.62 13.25
C LYS A 64 -0.62 10.41 11.96
N GLU A 65 -1.41 11.47 12.07
CA GLU A 65 -1.69 12.42 10.99
C GLU A 65 -0.44 13.23 10.66
N ASN A 66 0.49 12.59 9.98
CA ASN A 66 1.77 13.15 9.56
C ASN A 66 2.07 12.62 8.18
N ILE A 67 2.41 13.52 7.24
CA ILE A 67 2.56 13.11 5.84
C ILE A 67 3.70 12.11 5.63
N ILE A 68 4.80 12.26 6.34
CA ILE A 68 5.94 11.34 6.21
C ILE A 68 5.53 9.95 6.68
N LEU A 69 4.87 9.85 7.84
CA LEU A 69 4.42 8.57 8.38
C LEU A 69 3.39 7.91 7.50
N ARG A 70 2.43 8.69 6.97
CA ARG A 70 1.38 8.14 6.12
C ARG A 70 1.87 7.75 4.72
N LEU A 71 2.84 8.49 4.16
CA LEU A 71 3.52 8.06 2.94
C LEU A 71 4.32 6.77 3.18
N ALA A 72 5.02 6.68 4.29
CA ALA A 72 5.74 5.46 4.64
C ALA A 72 4.79 4.27 4.76
N ALA A 73 3.64 4.46 5.42
CA ALA A 73 2.61 3.42 5.56
C ALA A 73 2.06 3.00 4.19
N LEU A 74 1.80 3.96 3.29
CA LEU A 74 1.29 3.69 1.95
C LEU A 74 2.26 2.80 1.15
N PHE A 75 3.55 3.07 1.23
CA PHE A 75 4.55 2.41 0.39
C PHE A 75 5.24 1.21 1.05
N HIS A 76 5.10 0.99 2.36
CA HIS A 76 5.93 -0.01 3.07
C HIS A 76 5.74 -1.45 2.56
N ASP A 77 4.56 -1.82 2.12
CA ASP A 77 4.23 -3.18 1.66
C ASP A 77 3.81 -3.23 0.18
N ILE A 78 3.95 -2.11 -0.55
CA ILE A 78 3.52 -2.04 -1.95
C ILE A 78 4.29 -3.01 -2.84
N GLY A 79 5.49 -3.41 -2.42
CA GLY A 79 6.33 -4.37 -3.16
C GLY A 79 5.92 -5.82 -2.99
N LYS A 80 5.04 -6.16 -2.05
CA LYS A 80 4.68 -7.55 -1.77
C LYS A 80 4.18 -8.34 -2.98
N PRO A 81 3.26 -7.82 -3.82
CA PRO A 81 2.79 -8.60 -4.97
C PRO A 81 3.90 -8.97 -5.97
N TYR A 82 5.01 -8.25 -5.96
CA TYR A 82 6.13 -8.46 -6.89
C TYR A 82 7.17 -9.42 -6.35
N THR A 83 7.07 -9.83 -5.10
CA THR A 83 8.05 -10.69 -4.42
C THR A 83 7.42 -11.95 -3.82
N TYR A 84 6.17 -12.23 -4.21
CA TYR A 84 5.41 -13.33 -3.66
C TYR A 84 6.02 -14.68 -4.04
N MET A 85 6.19 -15.55 -3.05
CA MET A 85 6.61 -16.95 -3.23
C MET A 85 5.85 -17.82 -2.22
N GLU A 86 5.55 -19.05 -2.61
CA GLU A 86 4.97 -20.04 -1.70
C GLU A 86 6.06 -21.05 -1.29
N ASP A 87 6.06 -21.45 -0.02
CA ASP A 87 6.93 -22.50 0.46
C ASP A 87 6.32 -23.89 0.20
N GLU A 88 6.99 -24.95 0.66
CA GLU A 88 6.55 -26.33 0.46
C GLU A 88 5.21 -26.65 1.12
N ASN A 89 4.77 -25.82 2.09
CA ASN A 89 3.47 -25.94 2.77
C ASN A 89 2.41 -25.01 2.14
N ASN A 90 2.69 -24.42 0.98
CA ASN A 90 1.81 -23.47 0.27
C ASN A 90 1.53 -22.20 1.08
N ILE A 91 2.45 -21.83 1.98
CA ILE A 91 2.36 -20.57 2.73
C ILE A 91 3.08 -19.47 1.96
N GLY A 92 2.43 -18.31 1.81
CA GLY A 92 2.99 -17.17 1.08
C GLY A 92 4.06 -16.44 1.86
N HIS A 93 5.11 -16.07 1.16
CA HIS A 93 6.22 -15.26 1.67
C HIS A 93 6.53 -14.14 0.68
N PHE A 94 7.09 -13.03 1.21
CA PHE A 94 7.37 -11.82 0.44
C PHE A 94 8.82 -11.38 0.69
N TYR A 95 9.77 -12.23 0.27
CA TYR A 95 11.19 -11.99 0.52
C TYR A 95 11.65 -10.71 -0.18
N ASP A 96 12.36 -9.85 0.58
CA ASP A 96 12.87 -8.57 0.10
C ASP A 96 11.79 -7.59 -0.39
N HIS A 97 10.55 -7.70 0.11
CA HIS A 97 9.49 -6.79 -0.32
C HIS A 97 9.82 -5.32 0.00
N TRP A 98 10.57 -5.07 1.06
CA TRP A 98 10.98 -3.71 1.42
C TRP A 98 11.91 -3.09 0.37
N THR A 99 12.82 -3.86 -0.23
CA THR A 99 13.67 -3.38 -1.32
C THR A 99 12.82 -3.01 -2.53
N LYS A 100 11.86 -3.86 -2.90
CA LYS A 100 10.95 -3.59 -4.00
C LYS A 100 10.07 -2.39 -3.72
N SER A 101 9.56 -2.28 -2.48
CA SER A 101 8.77 -1.12 -2.05
C SER A 101 9.55 0.17 -2.16
N SER A 102 10.84 0.17 -1.76
CA SER A 102 11.71 1.34 -1.91
C SER A 102 11.92 1.72 -3.37
N GLU A 103 12.12 0.75 -4.26
CA GLU A 103 12.25 1.01 -5.69
C GLU A 103 11.00 1.69 -6.24
N ILE A 104 9.82 1.20 -5.87
CA ILE A 104 8.56 1.77 -6.31
C ILE A 104 8.43 3.20 -5.82
N PHE A 105 8.74 3.45 -4.55
CA PHE A 105 8.69 4.80 -3.97
C PHE A 105 9.64 5.75 -4.68
N LEU A 106 10.87 5.32 -4.95
CA LEU A 106 11.88 6.16 -5.60
C LEU A 106 11.50 6.52 -7.04
N ASN A 107 10.72 5.67 -7.70
CA ASN A 107 10.24 5.93 -9.06
C ASN A 107 8.88 6.66 -9.10
N PHE A 108 8.31 6.88 -7.96
CA PHE A 108 7.07 7.65 -7.83
C PHE A 108 7.36 9.14 -7.90
#